data_0b78f1f98a3de60c345438dc60c210ac
#
_entry.id   0b78f1f98a3de60c345438dc60c210ac
#
_cell.length_a   1.000
_cell.length_b   1.000
_cell.length_c   1.000
_cell.angle_alpha   90.00
_cell.angle_beta   90.00
_cell.angle_gamma   90.00
#
_symmetry.space_group_name_H-M   'P 1'
#
loop_
_entity.id
_entity.type
_entity.pdbx_description
1 polymer ?
#
loop_
_entity_poly.entity_id
_entity_poly.type
_entity_poly.pdbx_seq_one_letter_code
_entity_poly.pdbx_strand_id
1 'polypeptide(L)'
;YKLMMMILADNAVAQSKARGGWVPKLRAAFHVGEHYEFYQVEALNPTTFSYIVGQVTIDLSRMIAKALPGQILLGDFGIEVGDTKTGRAIRYDTLDFVEKTAATLDQLSGLVVAGDRIDKIRCYLTGQRFGDGHYAVSRFHIRDKHGTARTVYNAKINIHRENALPIFLGVQSKELADFSAEWIEVMDRAAK
;
A
#
# COMPACT_ATOMS: atom_id res chain seq x y z
N TYR A 1 -5.81 0.10 -4.74
CA TYR A 1 -5.36 -0.52 -3.48
C TYR A 1 -5.99 -1.89 -3.25
N LYS A 2 -7.31 -2.07 -3.48
CA LYS A 2 -7.98 -3.38 -3.41
C LYS A 2 -7.35 -4.41 -4.36
N LEU A 3 -7.09 -4.04 -5.60
CA LEU A 3 -6.44 -4.92 -6.59
C LEU A 3 -5.04 -5.34 -6.14
N MET A 4 -4.24 -4.39 -5.66
CA MET A 4 -2.92 -4.66 -5.09
C MET A 4 -3.01 -5.67 -3.95
N MET A 5 -3.95 -5.48 -3.02
CA MET A 5 -4.20 -6.41 -1.90
C MET A 5 -4.53 -7.83 -2.40
N MET A 6 -5.41 -7.95 -3.41
CA MET A 6 -5.81 -9.27 -3.95
C MET A 6 -4.61 -9.98 -4.60
N ILE A 7 -3.82 -9.28 -5.41
CA ILE A 7 -2.61 -9.83 -6.05
C ILE A 7 -1.60 -10.30 -4.98
N LEU A 8 -1.39 -9.51 -3.93
CA LEU A 8 -0.49 -9.88 -2.84
C LEU A 8 -1.03 -11.08 -2.04
N ALA A 9 -2.35 -11.17 -1.84
CA ALA A 9 -2.98 -12.29 -1.17
C ALA A 9 -2.80 -13.60 -1.97
N ASP A 10 -3.04 -13.57 -3.28
CA ASP A 10 -2.82 -14.71 -4.17
C ASP A 10 -1.35 -15.14 -4.18
N ASN A 11 -0.42 -14.19 -4.22
CA ASN A 11 1.01 -14.49 -4.12
C ASN A 11 1.38 -15.15 -2.78
N ALA A 12 0.86 -14.66 -1.65
CA ALA A 12 1.11 -15.24 -0.34
C ALA A 12 0.57 -16.68 -0.23
N VAL A 13 -0.59 -16.95 -0.83
CA VAL A 13 -1.17 -18.29 -0.91
C VAL A 13 -0.31 -19.21 -1.80
N ALA A 14 0.14 -18.72 -2.95
CA ALA A 14 1.05 -19.47 -3.82
C ALA A 14 2.35 -19.84 -3.08
N GLN A 15 2.92 -18.90 -2.32
CA GLN A 15 4.10 -19.18 -1.49
C GLN A 15 3.84 -20.26 -0.44
N SER A 16 2.68 -20.22 0.24
CA SER A 16 2.34 -21.22 1.26
C SER A 16 2.14 -22.64 0.69
N LYS A 17 1.78 -22.73 -0.58
CA LYS A 17 1.53 -24.00 -1.30
C LYS A 17 2.75 -24.51 -2.08
N ALA A 18 3.80 -23.70 -2.23
CA ALA A 18 4.99 -24.05 -3.00
C ALA A 18 5.80 -25.12 -2.28
N ARG A 19 5.58 -26.39 -2.63
CA ARG A 19 6.34 -27.56 -2.14
C ARG A 19 7.65 -27.68 -2.92
N GLY A 20 8.73 -27.05 -2.40
CA GLY A 20 10.07 -27.11 -3.04
C GLY A 20 10.22 -26.23 -4.28
N GLY A 21 9.19 -25.52 -4.70
CA GLY A 21 9.24 -24.49 -5.73
C GLY A 21 9.52 -23.13 -5.12
N TRP A 22 10.23 -22.28 -5.85
CA TRP A 22 10.47 -20.91 -5.42
C TRP A 22 9.37 -19.98 -5.97
N VAL A 23 8.65 -19.32 -5.08
CA VAL A 23 7.68 -18.26 -5.42
C VAL A 23 8.19 -16.96 -4.80
N PRO A 24 8.52 -15.94 -5.60
CA PRO A 24 9.06 -14.70 -5.08
C PRO A 24 8.04 -13.94 -4.22
N LYS A 25 8.53 -13.30 -3.16
CA LYS A 25 7.74 -12.35 -2.38
C LYS A 25 7.60 -11.06 -3.19
N LEU A 26 6.37 -10.72 -3.56
CA LEU A 26 6.08 -9.46 -4.24
C LEU A 26 6.24 -8.30 -3.26
N ARG A 27 6.90 -7.24 -3.71
CA ARG A 27 6.89 -5.94 -3.04
C ARG A 27 5.90 -5.02 -3.75
N ALA A 28 5.28 -4.12 -3.02
CA ALA A 28 4.32 -3.19 -3.56
C ALA A 28 4.56 -1.77 -3.06
N ALA A 29 4.26 -0.79 -3.90
CA ALA A 29 4.21 0.61 -3.52
C ALA A 29 2.90 1.23 -4.01
N PHE A 30 2.36 2.13 -3.22
CA PHE A 30 1.18 2.91 -3.55
C PHE A 30 1.45 4.38 -3.25
N HIS A 31 1.14 5.23 -4.20
CA HIS A 31 1.25 6.67 -4.07
C HIS A 31 0.16 7.35 -4.89
N VAL A 32 -0.14 8.59 -4.56
CA VAL A 32 -1.10 9.43 -5.29
C VAL A 32 -0.40 10.73 -5.68
N GLY A 33 -0.58 11.14 -6.92
CA GLY A 33 0.03 12.36 -7.44
C GLY A 33 -0.36 12.61 -8.89
N GLU A 34 0.03 13.74 -9.40
CA GLU A 34 -0.24 14.13 -10.77
C GLU A 34 0.65 13.36 -11.76
N HIS A 35 0.08 13.07 -12.91
CA HIS A 35 0.76 12.41 -14.02
C HIS A 35 0.23 12.89 -15.35
N TYR A 36 1.01 12.63 -16.40
CA TYR A 36 0.62 12.84 -17.78
C TYR A 36 0.60 11.51 -18.51
N GLU A 37 -0.38 11.32 -19.37
CA GLU A 37 -0.46 10.17 -20.25
C GLU A 37 -0.09 10.58 -21.66
N PHE A 38 0.84 9.85 -22.27
CA PHE A 38 1.22 10.01 -23.68
C PHE A 38 0.83 8.77 -24.45
N TYR A 39 0.26 8.99 -25.61
CA TYR A 39 -0.08 7.94 -26.55
C TYR A 39 0.79 8.08 -27.79
N GLN A 40 1.52 7.05 -28.13
CA GLN A 40 2.30 6.97 -29.35
C GLN A 40 1.69 5.94 -30.27
N VAL A 41 1.41 6.37 -31.51
CA VAL A 41 0.92 5.49 -32.58
C VAL A 41 2.05 5.31 -33.58
N GLU A 42 2.43 4.09 -33.85
CA GLU A 42 3.37 3.80 -34.94
C GLU A 42 2.64 3.79 -36.27
N ALA A 43 3.13 4.62 -37.24
CA ALA A 43 2.47 4.84 -38.53
C ALA A 43 2.28 3.56 -39.37
N LEU A 44 3.14 2.54 -39.17
CA LEU A 44 3.12 1.28 -39.91
C LEU A 44 2.50 0.11 -39.15
N ASN A 45 2.22 0.30 -37.86
CA ASN A 45 1.62 -0.71 -37.01
C ASN A 45 0.50 -0.04 -36.18
N PRO A 46 -0.75 -0.56 -36.21
CA PRO A 46 -1.87 0.03 -35.47
C PRO A 46 -1.74 -0.12 -33.94
N THR A 47 -0.57 -0.43 -33.42
CA THR A 47 -0.32 -0.57 -31.99
C THR A 47 -0.18 0.82 -31.37
N THR A 48 -1.04 1.10 -30.38
CA THR A 48 -0.94 2.31 -29.57
C THR A 48 -0.17 1.98 -28.28
N PHE A 49 0.92 2.68 -28.04
CA PHE A 49 1.64 2.62 -26.77
C PHE A 49 1.17 3.75 -25.86
N SER A 50 0.86 3.44 -24.63
CA SER A 50 0.57 4.45 -23.61
C SER A 50 1.71 4.53 -22.61
N TYR A 51 2.14 5.74 -22.30
CA TYR A 51 3.18 6.02 -21.32
C TYR A 51 2.61 6.92 -20.23
N ILE A 52 2.85 6.57 -18.98
CA ILE A 52 2.52 7.39 -17.83
C ILE A 52 3.81 8.01 -17.33
N VAL A 53 3.86 9.35 -17.32
CA VAL A 53 5.03 10.11 -16.84
C VAL A 53 4.59 11.14 -15.82
N GLY A 54 5.46 11.45 -14.87
CA GLY A 54 5.19 12.45 -13.85
C GLY A 54 5.96 12.17 -12.56
N GLN A 55 5.89 13.09 -11.62
CA GLN A 55 6.57 12.96 -10.34
C GLN A 55 6.12 11.68 -9.60
N VAL A 56 4.84 11.36 -9.66
CA VAL A 56 4.28 10.16 -9.00
C VAL A 56 4.92 8.86 -9.48
N THR A 57 5.22 8.74 -10.78
CA THR A 57 5.86 7.54 -11.34
C THR A 57 7.31 7.42 -10.91
N ILE A 58 8.00 8.56 -10.81
CA ILE A 58 9.37 8.63 -10.28
C ILE A 58 9.37 8.19 -8.81
N ASP A 59 8.46 8.72 -8.01
CA ASP A 59 8.37 8.40 -6.59
C ASP A 59 8.05 6.92 -6.36
N LEU A 60 7.08 6.37 -7.09
CA LEU A 60 6.75 4.94 -7.05
C LEU A 60 7.95 4.06 -7.41
N SER A 61 8.68 4.37 -8.48
CA SER A 61 9.85 3.58 -8.90
C SER A 61 10.94 3.57 -7.83
N ARG A 62 11.14 4.69 -7.14
CA ARG A 62 12.13 4.84 -6.08
C ARG A 62 11.70 4.17 -4.78
N MET A 63 10.42 4.23 -4.44
CA MET A 63 9.84 3.50 -3.32
C MET A 63 10.01 1.99 -3.52
N ILE A 64 9.63 1.48 -4.70
CA ILE A 64 9.72 0.05 -4.98
C ILE A 64 11.17 -0.46 -5.00
N ALA A 65 12.13 0.37 -5.43
CA ALA A 65 13.55 0.03 -5.41
C ALA A 65 14.11 -0.13 -3.98
N LYS A 66 13.52 0.52 -2.99
CA LYS A 66 13.91 0.46 -1.57
C LYS A 66 13.10 -0.54 -0.76
N ALA A 67 11.93 -0.95 -1.24
CA ALA A 67 11.05 -1.86 -0.54
C ALA A 67 11.71 -3.24 -0.33
N LEU A 68 11.51 -3.81 0.86
CA LEU A 68 11.88 -5.19 1.15
C LEU A 68 10.97 -6.20 0.41
N PRO A 69 11.42 -7.43 0.17
CA PRO A 69 10.55 -8.48 -0.34
C PRO A 69 9.33 -8.69 0.58
N GLY A 70 8.14 -8.62 0.02
CA GLY A 70 6.87 -8.70 0.75
C GLY A 70 6.40 -7.39 1.36
N GLN A 71 7.16 -6.30 1.26
CA GLN A 71 6.79 -5.00 1.85
C GLN A 71 5.75 -4.27 1.01
N ILE A 72 4.87 -3.54 1.70
CA ILE A 72 3.90 -2.61 1.13
C ILE A 72 4.27 -1.21 1.61
N LEU A 73 4.73 -0.36 0.72
CA LEU A 73 5.05 1.03 1.01
C LEU A 73 3.93 1.95 0.51
N LEU A 74 3.50 2.85 1.37
CA LEU A 74 2.65 3.99 0.99
C LEU A 74 3.49 5.25 0.99
N GLY A 75 3.36 6.07 -0.04
CA GLY A 75 3.97 7.41 -0.07
C GLY A 75 3.20 8.38 0.83
N ASP A 76 3.85 9.47 1.19
CA ASP A 76 3.22 10.59 1.89
C ASP A 76 2.54 11.48 0.84
N PHE A 77 1.21 11.55 0.86
CA PHE A 77 0.43 12.31 -0.11
C PHE A 77 -0.76 13.00 0.55
N GLY A 78 -1.25 14.06 -0.11
CA GLY A 78 -2.51 14.70 0.22
C GLY A 78 -3.38 14.80 -1.03
N ILE A 79 -4.65 14.46 -0.89
CA ILE A 79 -5.65 14.61 -1.94
C ILE A 79 -6.80 15.48 -1.47
N GLU A 80 -7.37 16.26 -2.38
CA GLU A 80 -8.61 16.98 -2.14
C GLU A 80 -9.75 16.24 -2.83
N VAL A 81 -10.79 15.94 -2.08
CA VAL A 81 -11.99 15.25 -2.56
C VAL A 81 -13.19 16.15 -2.32
N GLY A 82 -13.97 16.38 -3.36
CA GLY A 82 -15.23 17.11 -3.21
C GLY A 82 -16.22 16.31 -2.36
N ASP A 83 -16.71 16.90 -1.29
CA ASP A 83 -17.83 16.31 -0.53
C ASP A 83 -19.12 16.49 -1.35
N THR A 84 -19.69 15.39 -1.78
CA THR A 84 -20.93 15.38 -2.57
C THR A 84 -22.15 15.96 -1.83
N LYS A 85 -22.11 16.02 -0.50
CA LYS A 85 -23.20 16.53 0.33
C LYS A 85 -23.10 18.03 0.56
N THR A 86 -21.91 18.55 0.76
CA THR A 86 -21.68 19.95 1.14
C THR A 86 -21.07 20.79 0.04
N GLY A 87 -20.57 20.18 -1.04
CA GLY A 87 -19.82 20.84 -2.11
C GLY A 87 -18.45 21.38 -1.68
N ARG A 88 -18.01 21.10 -0.44
CA ARG A 88 -16.72 21.57 0.08
C ARG A 88 -15.61 20.56 -0.26
N ALA A 89 -14.44 21.08 -0.55
CA ALA A 89 -13.24 20.25 -0.65
C ALA A 89 -12.81 19.75 0.74
N ILE A 90 -12.64 18.44 0.87
CA ILE A 90 -12.08 17.81 2.07
C ILE A 90 -10.71 17.30 1.69
N ARG A 91 -9.70 17.71 2.43
CA ARG A 91 -8.33 17.20 2.27
C ARG A 91 -8.14 15.93 3.08
N TYR A 92 -7.65 14.90 2.40
CA TYR A 92 -7.23 13.63 3.01
C TYR A 92 -5.73 13.46 2.84
N ASP A 93 -5.06 13.11 3.92
CA ASP A 93 -3.68 12.64 3.90
C ASP A 93 -3.60 11.10 3.79
N THR A 94 -2.38 10.56 3.75
CA THR A 94 -2.14 9.12 3.68
C THR A 94 -2.78 8.35 4.83
N LEU A 95 -2.83 8.93 6.02
CA LEU A 95 -3.43 8.30 7.21
C LEU A 95 -4.95 8.23 7.09
N ASP A 96 -5.59 9.34 6.72
CA ASP A 96 -7.03 9.38 6.42
C ASP A 96 -7.40 8.37 5.32
N PHE A 97 -6.55 8.24 4.30
CA PHE A 97 -6.73 7.27 3.22
C PHE A 97 -6.72 5.83 3.74
N VAL A 98 -5.76 5.48 4.61
CA VAL A 98 -5.67 4.13 5.19
C VAL A 98 -6.88 3.83 6.07
N GLU A 99 -7.32 4.76 6.90
CA GLU A 99 -8.50 4.60 7.76
C GLU A 99 -9.78 4.37 6.93
N LYS A 100 -9.99 5.18 5.87
CA LYS A 100 -11.14 5.00 4.99
C LYS A 100 -11.06 3.75 4.13
N THR A 101 -9.85 3.39 3.72
CA THR A 101 -9.62 2.15 2.98
C THR A 101 -9.94 0.93 3.84
N ALA A 102 -9.61 0.94 5.12
CA ALA A 102 -9.99 -0.14 6.04
C ALA A 102 -11.50 -0.37 6.03
N ALA A 103 -12.29 0.69 6.22
CA ALA A 103 -13.76 0.60 6.16
C ALA A 103 -14.29 0.11 4.79
N THR A 104 -13.60 0.48 3.69
CA THR A 104 -13.98 0.03 2.35
C THR A 104 -13.61 -1.44 2.12
N LEU A 105 -12.48 -1.90 2.67
CA LEU A 105 -12.06 -3.30 2.56
C LEU A 105 -12.96 -4.24 3.37
N ASP A 106 -13.59 -3.77 4.44
CA ASP A 106 -14.58 -4.56 5.18
C ASP A 106 -15.79 -4.96 4.32
N GLN A 107 -16.08 -4.21 3.24
CA GLN A 107 -17.10 -4.58 2.24
C GLN A 107 -16.72 -5.82 1.41
N LEU A 108 -15.48 -6.27 1.45
CA LEU A 108 -15.02 -7.51 0.84
C LEU A 108 -15.29 -8.74 1.74
N SER A 109 -15.83 -8.55 2.94
CA SER A 109 -16.32 -9.65 3.78
C SER A 109 -17.35 -10.49 3.03
N GLY A 110 -17.22 -11.81 3.14
CA GLY A 110 -18.04 -12.76 2.39
C GLY A 110 -17.49 -13.18 1.02
N LEU A 111 -16.55 -12.44 0.42
CA LEU A 111 -15.85 -12.90 -0.79
C LEU A 111 -14.92 -14.08 -0.49
N VAL A 112 -14.62 -14.86 -1.52
CA VAL A 112 -13.75 -16.04 -1.41
C VAL A 112 -12.33 -15.69 -1.85
N VAL A 113 -11.35 -15.97 -0.98
CA VAL A 113 -9.92 -15.88 -1.29
C VAL A 113 -9.24 -17.20 -0.96
N ALA A 114 -8.58 -17.78 -1.95
CA ALA A 114 -7.90 -19.07 -1.81
C ALA A 114 -8.80 -20.21 -1.32
N GLY A 115 -10.05 -20.20 -1.76
CA GLY A 115 -11.02 -21.22 -1.42
C GLY A 115 -11.81 -21.00 -0.12
N ASP A 116 -11.44 -20.00 0.68
CA ASP A 116 -12.08 -19.68 1.95
C ASP A 116 -12.76 -18.31 1.93
N ARG A 117 -13.86 -18.19 2.63
CA ARG A 117 -14.59 -16.93 2.76
C ARG A 117 -13.84 -15.95 3.65
N ILE A 118 -13.75 -14.69 3.23
CA ILE A 118 -13.23 -13.59 4.03
C ILE A 118 -14.22 -13.29 5.15
N ASP A 119 -13.74 -13.33 6.39
CA ASP A 119 -14.47 -12.88 7.56
C ASP A 119 -14.24 -11.37 7.78
N LYS A 120 -12.98 -10.95 7.87
CA LYS A 120 -12.60 -9.56 8.14
C LYS A 120 -11.26 -9.20 7.52
N ILE A 121 -11.16 -7.96 7.05
CA ILE A 121 -9.88 -7.37 6.60
C ILE A 121 -9.51 -6.22 7.52
N ARG A 122 -8.24 -6.20 7.95
CA ARG A 122 -7.67 -5.10 8.71
C ARG A 122 -6.50 -4.51 7.95
N CYS A 123 -6.56 -3.19 7.69
CA CYS A 123 -5.47 -2.43 7.08
C CYS A 123 -4.97 -1.39 8.09
N TYR A 124 -3.66 -1.33 8.30
CA TYR A 124 -3.05 -0.42 9.27
C TYR A 124 -1.60 -0.14 8.91
N LEU A 125 -1.05 0.93 9.48
CA LEU A 125 0.35 1.31 9.36
C LEU A 125 1.17 0.83 10.55
N THR A 126 2.49 0.68 10.36
CA THR A 126 3.39 0.37 11.47
C THR A 126 3.31 1.44 12.54
N GLY A 127 3.21 1.00 13.80
CA GLY A 127 3.05 1.88 14.96
C GLY A 127 1.62 2.25 15.29
N GLN A 128 0.67 2.06 14.36
CA GLN A 128 -0.74 2.33 14.60
C GLN A 128 -1.28 1.39 15.68
N ARG A 129 -1.86 1.97 16.75
CA ARG A 129 -2.51 1.25 17.83
C ARG A 129 -4.02 1.51 17.78
N PHE A 130 -4.81 0.49 18.02
CA PHE A 130 -6.26 0.59 18.04
C PHE A 130 -6.73 0.58 19.50
N GLY A 131 -7.62 1.49 19.87
CA GLY A 131 -8.39 1.38 21.10
C GLY A 131 -8.36 2.55 22.08
N ASP A 132 -7.42 3.46 22.01
CA ASP A 132 -7.23 4.54 23.00
C ASP A 132 -7.37 5.97 22.44
N GLY A 133 -7.89 6.11 21.22
CA GLY A 133 -8.12 7.43 20.63
C GLY A 133 -6.84 8.17 20.21
N HIS A 134 -5.67 7.64 20.55
CA HIS A 134 -4.37 8.12 20.11
C HIS A 134 -3.58 6.97 19.52
N TYR A 135 -2.86 7.24 18.44
CA TYR A 135 -1.94 6.25 17.90
C TYR A 135 -0.66 6.92 17.38
N ALA A 136 0.43 6.22 17.60
CA ALA A 136 1.72 6.60 17.08
C ALA A 136 1.97 5.86 15.75
N VAL A 137 2.20 6.59 14.68
CA VAL A 137 2.50 6.04 13.36
C VAL A 137 3.96 6.26 13.04
N SER A 138 4.64 5.21 12.63
CA SER A 138 6.03 5.31 12.19
C SER A 138 6.10 5.81 10.75
N ARG A 139 6.77 6.95 10.57
CA ARG A 139 7.16 7.51 9.27
C ARG A 139 8.60 7.13 9.00
N PHE A 140 8.87 6.65 7.81
CA PHE A 140 10.21 6.27 7.38
C PHE A 140 10.68 7.26 6.33
N HIS A 141 11.95 7.64 6.40
CA HIS A 141 12.57 8.53 5.43
C HIS A 141 13.56 7.72 4.61
N ILE A 142 13.22 7.48 3.35
CA ILE A 142 14.10 6.83 2.38
C ILE A 142 14.80 7.88 1.55
N ARG A 143 16.08 7.64 1.24
CA ARG A 143 16.87 8.49 0.35
C ARG A 143 17.21 7.74 -0.93
N ASP A 144 17.00 8.37 -2.06
CA ASP A 144 17.40 7.83 -3.34
C ASP A 144 18.89 8.04 -3.64
N LYS A 145 19.36 7.50 -4.77
CA LYS A 145 20.75 7.65 -5.22
C LYS A 145 21.17 9.11 -5.52
N HIS A 146 20.22 10.02 -5.65
CA HIS A 146 20.46 11.44 -5.90
C HIS A 146 20.38 12.28 -4.61
N GLY A 147 20.23 11.65 -3.46
CA GLY A 147 20.15 12.31 -2.16
C GLY A 147 18.77 12.87 -1.81
N THR A 148 17.75 12.67 -2.66
CA THR A 148 16.40 13.16 -2.39
C THR A 148 15.71 12.28 -1.36
N ALA A 149 15.33 12.88 -0.22
CA ALA A 149 14.58 12.20 0.82
C ALA A 149 13.08 12.14 0.48
N ARG A 150 12.44 11.01 0.83
CA ARG A 150 11.00 10.81 0.72
C ARG A 150 10.47 10.17 1.98
N THR A 151 9.32 10.66 2.40
CA THR A 151 8.56 10.05 3.49
C THR A 151 7.70 8.93 2.96
N VAL A 152 7.76 7.79 3.63
CA VAL A 152 6.95 6.61 3.31
C VAL A 152 6.44 5.95 4.59
N TYR A 153 5.38 5.16 4.44
CA TYR A 153 4.79 4.38 5.52
C TYR A 153 4.84 2.89 5.16
N ASN A 154 5.10 2.04 6.14
CA ASN A 154 4.97 0.60 5.97
C ASN A 154 3.55 0.17 6.31
N ALA A 155 2.83 -0.32 5.30
CA ALA A 155 1.46 -0.79 5.46
C ALA A 155 1.42 -2.30 5.70
N LYS A 156 0.38 -2.72 6.42
CA LYS A 156 0.07 -4.11 6.73
C LYS A 156 -1.39 -4.37 6.44
N ILE A 157 -1.69 -5.53 5.89
CA ILE A 157 -3.07 -5.96 5.63
C ILE A 157 -3.22 -7.38 6.16
N ASN A 158 -4.16 -7.58 7.08
CA ASN A 158 -4.49 -8.88 7.62
C ASN A 158 -5.86 -9.29 7.06
N ILE A 159 -5.90 -10.44 6.39
CA ILE A 159 -7.10 -11.02 5.84
C ILE A 159 -7.48 -12.21 6.71
N HIS A 160 -8.51 -12.06 7.53
CA HIS A 160 -9.07 -13.14 8.34
C HIS A 160 -10.07 -13.92 7.48
N ARG A 161 -10.01 -15.24 7.56
CA ARG A 161 -10.86 -16.18 6.83
C ARG A 161 -11.60 -17.09 7.80
N GLU A 162 -12.82 -17.51 7.44
CA GLU A 162 -13.70 -18.26 8.34
C GLU A 162 -13.10 -19.61 8.79
N ASN A 163 -12.53 -20.37 7.87
CA ASN A 163 -12.07 -21.74 8.13
C ASN A 163 -10.59 -21.98 7.85
N ALA A 164 -9.81 -20.91 7.72
CA ALA A 164 -8.39 -21.02 7.40
C ALA A 164 -7.56 -19.99 8.19
N LEU A 165 -6.26 -20.23 8.26
CA LEU A 165 -5.33 -19.31 8.88
C LEU A 165 -5.37 -17.94 8.19
N PRO A 166 -5.25 -16.83 8.95
CA PRO A 166 -5.18 -15.51 8.37
C PRO A 166 -4.01 -15.36 7.40
N ILE A 167 -4.21 -14.55 6.37
CA ILE A 167 -3.14 -14.14 5.45
C ILE A 167 -2.62 -12.79 5.94
N PHE A 168 -1.31 -12.72 6.21
CA PHE A 168 -0.64 -11.50 6.62
C PHE A 168 0.16 -10.94 5.45
N LEU A 169 -0.19 -9.73 5.00
CA LEU A 169 0.50 -9.01 3.95
C LEU A 169 1.29 -7.84 4.54
N GLY A 170 2.43 -7.56 3.94
CA GLY A 170 3.36 -6.53 4.40
C GLY A 170 4.38 -7.06 5.41
N VAL A 171 5.44 -6.30 5.59
CA VAL A 171 6.57 -6.63 6.48
C VAL A 171 6.22 -6.29 7.92
N GLN A 172 6.48 -7.22 8.84
CA GLN A 172 6.23 -7.03 10.26
C GLN A 172 7.32 -6.16 10.91
N SER A 173 7.01 -5.55 12.06
CA SER A 173 7.91 -4.59 12.71
C SER A 173 9.32 -5.14 12.99
N LYS A 174 9.43 -6.43 13.32
CA LYS A 174 10.72 -7.09 13.55
C LYS A 174 11.58 -7.24 12.29
N GLU A 175 10.96 -7.30 11.14
CA GLU A 175 11.64 -7.45 9.84
C GLU A 175 12.06 -6.08 9.27
N LEU A 176 11.55 -4.97 9.84
CA LEU A 176 11.90 -3.63 9.42
C LEU A 176 13.31 -3.21 9.81
N ALA A 177 14.02 -3.98 10.64
CA ALA A 177 15.43 -3.76 10.92
C ALA A 177 16.31 -3.80 9.66
N ASP A 178 15.90 -4.56 8.65
CA ASP A 178 16.58 -4.66 7.35
C ASP A 178 16.14 -3.58 6.36
N PHE A 179 15.16 -2.75 6.74
CA PHE A 179 14.69 -1.69 5.87
C PHE A 179 15.66 -0.52 5.86
N SER A 180 16.19 -0.20 4.69
CA SER A 180 17.17 0.87 4.47
C SER A 180 16.53 2.26 4.54
N ALA A 181 15.95 2.61 5.68
CA ALA A 181 15.47 3.93 6.01
C ALA A 181 16.55 4.69 6.81
N GLU A 182 16.74 5.98 6.52
CA GLU A 182 17.77 6.76 7.21
C GLU A 182 17.37 7.08 8.66
N TRP A 183 16.09 7.30 8.91
CA TRP A 183 15.56 7.55 10.23
C TRP A 183 14.05 7.29 10.29
N ILE A 184 13.54 7.11 11.48
CA ILE A 184 12.14 6.86 11.77
C ILE A 184 11.65 8.01 12.64
N GLU A 185 10.58 8.65 12.20
CA GLU A 185 9.82 9.60 13.01
C GLU A 185 8.55 8.92 13.49
N VAL A 186 8.23 9.09 14.77
CA VAL A 186 6.95 8.68 15.32
C VAL A 186 6.04 9.90 15.36
N MET A 187 4.92 9.81 14.71
CA MET A 187 3.92 10.85 14.64
C MET A 187 2.71 10.46 15.51
N ASP A 188 2.45 11.23 16.55
CA ASP A 188 1.24 11.08 17.35
C ASP A 188 0.06 11.76 16.66
N ARG A 189 -1.04 11.04 16.61
CA ARG A 189 -2.28 11.54 16.03
C ARG A 189 -3.46 11.18 16.94
N ALA A 190 -4.31 12.16 17.22
CA ALA A 190 -5.60 11.90 17.83
C ALA A 190 -6.52 11.21 16.80
N ALA A 191 -7.26 10.20 17.22
CA ALA A 191 -8.33 9.62 16.41
C ALA A 191 -9.40 10.70 16.13
N LYS A 192 -9.82 10.82 14.89
CA LYS A 192 -10.88 11.75 14.46
C LYS A 192 -12.26 11.15 14.73
#